data_152ad808668c5dcb72400d9627ab3db3
#
_entry.id   152ad808668c5dcb72400d9627ab3db3
#
_cell.length_a   1.000
_cell.length_b   1.000
_cell.length_c   1.000
_cell.angle_alpha   90.00
_cell.angle_beta   90.00
_cell.angle_gamma   90.00
#
_symmetry.space_group_name_H-M   'P 1'
#
loop_
_entity.id
_entity.type
_entity.pdbx_description
1 polymer ?
#
loop_
_entity_poly.entity_id
_entity_poly.type
_entity_poly.pdbx_seq_one_letter_code
_entity_poly.pdbx_strand_id
1 'polypeptide(L)'
;VLVYLMALTPWFDFSTVELITFTAGAVLLVLGIGLFSMGADLAMTPMGEYTGAGLTKSKKLLLLIGVCFLMGLLITVAEPDLTVLAGQVKDVLNGTLLIVCVGVGVGIFLVLSVIKMVFHKPLSSMLLYFYMILFALAAFVLAAENGEFLPMSFDSGGVTTGPITVPFIMALGVGIAASIGGKDVSENS
;
A
#
# COMPACT_ATOMS: atom_id res chain seq x y z
N VAL A 1 3.62 -4.26 -26.67
CA VAL A 1 3.22 -3.61 -27.93
C VAL A 1 4.19 -2.51 -28.31
N LEU A 2 4.47 -1.51 -27.44
CA LEU A 2 5.38 -0.39 -27.75
C LEU A 2 6.79 -0.87 -28.17
N VAL A 3 7.40 -1.81 -27.45
CA VAL A 3 8.73 -2.36 -27.77
C VAL A 3 8.75 -2.99 -29.16
N TYR A 4 7.68 -3.71 -29.56
CA TYR A 4 7.58 -4.28 -30.90
C TYR A 4 7.40 -3.23 -31.99
N LEU A 5 6.64 -2.16 -31.70
CA LEU A 5 6.51 -1.02 -32.61
C LEU A 5 7.85 -0.30 -32.76
N MET A 6 8.63 -0.14 -31.71
CA MET A 6 9.98 0.43 -31.76
C MET A 6 10.96 -0.46 -32.54
N ALA A 7 10.85 -1.78 -32.38
CA ALA A 7 11.68 -2.74 -33.14
C ALA A 7 11.40 -2.74 -34.66
N LEU A 8 10.25 -2.24 -35.11
CA LEU A 8 9.93 -2.05 -36.53
C LEU A 8 10.50 -0.75 -37.11
N THR A 9 11.03 0.14 -36.28
CA THR A 9 11.64 1.39 -36.74
C THR A 9 13.13 1.22 -36.93
N PRO A 10 13.75 1.89 -37.95
CA PRO A 10 15.19 1.80 -38.18
C PRO A 10 16.05 2.53 -37.13
N TRP A 11 15.42 3.06 -36.08
CA TRP A 11 16.08 3.82 -35.03
C TRP A 11 16.56 2.95 -33.85
N PHE A 12 16.09 1.71 -33.78
CA PHE A 12 16.44 0.78 -32.71
C PHE A 12 16.76 -0.59 -33.27
N ASP A 13 18.02 -1.02 -33.15
CA ASP A 13 18.47 -2.36 -33.52
C ASP A 13 18.29 -3.32 -32.32
N PHE A 14 17.14 -4.01 -32.28
CA PHE A 14 16.93 -5.10 -31.35
C PHE A 14 17.31 -6.44 -31.99
N SER A 15 18.17 -7.17 -31.32
CA SER A 15 18.50 -8.54 -31.72
C SER A 15 17.27 -9.45 -31.54
N THR A 16 17.14 -10.47 -32.40
CA THR A 16 16.04 -11.46 -32.28
C THR A 16 16.05 -12.14 -30.90
N VAL A 17 17.24 -12.36 -30.33
CA VAL A 17 17.38 -12.96 -28.99
C VAL A 17 16.84 -12.04 -27.91
N GLU A 18 17.08 -10.74 -27.99
CA GLU A 18 16.54 -9.76 -27.04
C GLU A 18 15.02 -9.69 -27.06
N LEU A 19 14.43 -9.71 -28.27
CA LEU A 19 12.97 -9.73 -28.42
C LEU A 19 12.33 -11.01 -27.88
N ILE A 20 12.96 -12.17 -28.12
CA ILE A 20 12.48 -13.45 -27.55
C ILE A 20 12.60 -13.44 -26.04
N THR A 21 13.73 -13.01 -25.50
CA THR A 21 13.96 -12.93 -24.05
C THR A 21 12.99 -11.98 -23.38
N PHE A 22 12.78 -10.80 -23.99
CA PHE A 22 11.79 -9.82 -23.50
C PHE A 22 10.37 -10.41 -23.51
N THR A 23 9.99 -11.10 -24.59
CA THR A 23 8.65 -11.70 -24.69
C THR A 23 8.44 -12.79 -23.67
N ALA A 24 9.40 -13.70 -23.53
CA ALA A 24 9.34 -14.77 -22.54
C ALA A 24 9.28 -14.19 -21.12
N GLY A 25 10.13 -13.19 -20.82
CA GLY A 25 10.12 -12.48 -19.55
C GLY A 25 8.78 -11.78 -19.27
N ALA A 26 8.20 -11.11 -20.26
CA ALA A 26 6.92 -10.44 -20.13
C ALA A 26 5.76 -11.42 -19.85
N VAL A 27 5.74 -12.57 -20.54
CA VAL A 27 4.74 -13.61 -20.30
C VAL A 27 4.88 -14.20 -18.89
N LEU A 28 6.10 -14.54 -18.47
CA LEU A 28 6.37 -15.06 -17.13
C LEU A 28 6.01 -14.04 -16.04
N LEU A 29 6.30 -12.77 -16.28
CA LEU A 29 5.96 -11.69 -15.35
C LEU A 29 4.44 -11.55 -15.18
N VAL A 30 3.68 -11.53 -16.28
CA VAL A 30 2.21 -11.45 -16.20
C VAL A 30 1.61 -12.65 -15.47
N LEU A 31 2.08 -13.87 -15.77
CA LEU A 31 1.65 -15.09 -15.09
C LEU A 31 2.04 -15.05 -13.60
N GLY A 32 3.27 -14.63 -13.29
CA GLY A 32 3.77 -14.52 -11.92
C GLY A 32 2.97 -13.54 -11.07
N ILE A 33 2.71 -12.33 -11.57
CA ILE A 33 1.89 -11.32 -10.89
C ILE A 33 0.46 -11.83 -10.70
N GLY A 34 -0.14 -12.46 -11.72
CA GLY A 34 -1.50 -12.99 -11.64
C GLY A 34 -1.64 -14.08 -10.57
N LEU A 35 -0.73 -15.04 -10.56
CA LEU A 35 -0.71 -16.10 -9.56
C LEU A 35 -0.43 -15.57 -8.14
N PHE A 36 0.51 -14.64 -8.02
CA PHE A 36 0.84 -14.00 -6.75
C PHE A 36 -0.35 -13.22 -6.18
N SER A 37 -0.99 -12.37 -7.00
CA SER A 37 -2.15 -11.58 -6.57
C SER A 37 -3.32 -12.48 -6.15
N MET A 38 -3.60 -13.54 -6.91
CA MET A 38 -4.65 -14.49 -6.56
C MET A 38 -4.34 -15.23 -5.25
N GLY A 39 -3.08 -15.63 -5.04
CA GLY A 39 -2.64 -16.28 -3.80
C GLY A 39 -2.71 -15.33 -2.60
N ALA A 40 -2.32 -14.08 -2.79
CA ALA A 40 -2.41 -13.04 -1.77
C ALA A 40 -3.87 -12.78 -1.36
N ASP A 41 -4.78 -12.62 -2.32
CA ASP A 41 -6.21 -12.42 -2.04
C ASP A 41 -6.81 -13.60 -1.24
N LEU A 42 -6.51 -14.84 -1.67
CA LEU A 42 -7.01 -16.05 -1.00
C LEU A 42 -6.51 -16.19 0.44
N ALA A 43 -5.30 -15.69 0.74
CA ALA A 43 -4.72 -15.76 2.07
C ALA A 43 -5.06 -14.53 2.93
N MET A 44 -4.90 -13.32 2.37
CA MET A 44 -4.98 -12.08 3.14
C MET A 44 -6.42 -11.70 3.48
N THR A 45 -7.39 -11.96 2.60
CA THR A 45 -8.79 -11.61 2.83
C THR A 45 -9.37 -12.34 4.05
N PRO A 46 -9.30 -13.69 4.17
CA PRO A 46 -9.78 -14.37 5.37
C PRO A 46 -9.01 -13.97 6.63
N MET A 47 -7.69 -13.81 6.53
CA MET A 47 -6.88 -13.39 7.68
C MET A 47 -7.28 -12.01 8.20
N GLY A 48 -7.50 -11.05 7.29
CA GLY A 48 -7.95 -9.71 7.64
C GLY A 48 -9.31 -9.72 8.33
N GLU A 49 -10.30 -10.39 7.75
CA GLU A 49 -11.66 -10.49 8.28
C GLU A 49 -11.68 -11.15 9.68
N TYR A 50 -11.04 -12.30 9.85
CA TYR A 50 -10.98 -12.99 11.13
C TYR A 50 -10.25 -12.17 12.19
N THR A 51 -9.17 -11.51 11.83
CA THR A 51 -8.42 -10.64 12.74
C THR A 51 -9.26 -9.44 13.16
N GLY A 52 -9.90 -8.76 12.22
CA GLY A 52 -10.76 -7.62 12.50
C GLY A 52 -11.93 -7.97 13.39
N ALA A 53 -12.63 -9.06 13.07
CA ALA A 53 -13.75 -9.56 13.88
C ALA A 53 -13.30 -10.03 15.28
N GLY A 54 -12.14 -10.67 15.40
CA GLY A 54 -11.59 -11.14 16.66
C GLY A 54 -11.19 -9.98 17.59
N LEU A 55 -10.55 -8.96 17.04
CA LEU A 55 -10.09 -7.79 17.77
C LEU A 55 -11.26 -6.99 18.40
N THR A 56 -12.32 -6.82 17.63
CA THR A 56 -13.51 -6.07 18.08
C THR A 56 -14.23 -6.77 19.22
N LYS A 57 -14.25 -8.11 19.24
CA LYS A 57 -14.86 -8.90 20.33
C LYS A 57 -14.21 -8.66 21.69
N SER A 58 -12.93 -8.28 21.72
CA SER A 58 -12.22 -8.02 22.98
C SER A 58 -12.72 -6.80 23.75
N LYS A 59 -13.47 -5.89 23.11
CA LYS A 59 -13.99 -4.62 23.65
C LYS A 59 -12.91 -3.71 24.27
N LYS A 60 -11.63 -3.99 24.04
CA LYS A 60 -10.50 -3.21 24.55
C LYS A 60 -9.96 -2.33 23.44
N LEU A 61 -10.34 -1.06 23.41
CA LEU A 61 -9.92 -0.10 22.37
C LEU A 61 -8.39 0.00 22.26
N LEU A 62 -7.68 0.01 23.38
CA LEU A 62 -6.21 0.10 23.37
C LEU A 62 -5.56 -1.11 22.70
N LEU A 63 -6.11 -2.31 22.92
CA LEU A 63 -5.63 -3.52 22.26
C LEU A 63 -5.92 -3.48 20.76
N LEU A 64 -7.11 -3.03 20.36
CA LEU A 64 -7.49 -2.85 18.96
C LEU A 64 -6.52 -1.89 18.25
N ILE A 65 -6.25 -0.73 18.84
CA ILE A 65 -5.32 0.28 18.32
C ILE A 65 -3.90 -0.30 18.19
N GLY A 66 -3.39 -0.93 19.24
CA GLY A 66 -2.03 -1.47 19.26
C GLY A 66 -1.82 -2.58 18.22
N VAL A 67 -2.78 -3.50 18.10
CA VAL A 67 -2.69 -4.58 17.11
C VAL A 67 -2.86 -4.03 15.70
N CYS A 68 -3.80 -3.14 15.44
CA CYS A 68 -3.95 -2.52 14.11
C CYS A 68 -2.70 -1.76 13.69
N PHE A 69 -2.07 -1.01 14.59
CA PHE A 69 -0.79 -0.35 14.32
C PHE A 69 0.30 -1.34 13.91
N LEU A 70 0.48 -2.40 14.73
CA LEU A 70 1.48 -3.43 14.44
C LEU A 70 1.19 -4.15 13.14
N MET A 71 -0.06 -4.50 12.86
CA MET A 71 -0.45 -5.15 11.62
C MET A 71 -0.19 -4.27 10.41
N GLY A 72 -0.56 -2.98 10.46
CA GLY A 72 -0.26 -2.03 9.38
C GLY A 72 1.24 -1.90 9.11
N LEU A 73 2.05 -1.80 10.18
CA LEU A 73 3.50 -1.74 10.06
C LEU A 73 4.08 -3.03 9.49
N LEU A 74 3.73 -4.19 10.05
CA LEU A 74 4.31 -5.48 9.64
C LEU A 74 3.93 -5.86 8.21
N ILE A 75 2.67 -5.63 7.80
CA ILE A 75 2.24 -5.96 6.45
C ILE A 75 2.91 -5.08 5.40
N THR A 76 3.13 -3.80 5.73
CA THR A 76 3.84 -2.86 4.86
C THR A 76 5.33 -3.22 4.74
N VAL A 77 5.97 -3.61 5.85
CA VAL A 77 7.37 -4.08 5.82
C VAL A 77 7.51 -5.38 5.01
N ALA A 78 6.47 -6.22 4.98
CA ALA A 78 6.44 -7.45 4.20
C ALA A 78 6.14 -7.23 2.71
N GLU A 79 5.78 -6.01 2.29
CA GLU A 79 5.44 -5.70 0.89
C GLU A 79 6.68 -5.79 -0.01
N PRO A 80 6.69 -6.68 -1.02
CA PRO A 80 7.87 -6.87 -1.86
C PRO A 80 8.18 -5.64 -2.73
N ASP A 81 7.17 -4.92 -3.20
CA ASP A 81 7.33 -3.74 -4.06
C ASP A 81 8.06 -2.61 -3.32
N LEU A 82 7.77 -2.42 -2.04
CA LEU A 82 8.47 -1.44 -1.19
C LEU A 82 9.94 -1.82 -0.98
N THR A 83 10.23 -3.12 -0.87
CA THR A 83 11.62 -3.62 -0.76
C THR A 83 12.40 -3.38 -2.04
N VAL A 84 11.77 -3.54 -3.20
CA VAL A 84 12.37 -3.22 -4.51
C VAL A 84 12.68 -1.73 -4.62
N LEU A 85 11.72 -0.86 -4.27
CA LEU A 85 11.94 0.59 -4.25
C LEU A 85 13.11 0.97 -3.33
N ALA A 86 13.13 0.43 -2.11
CA ALA A 86 14.20 0.68 -1.15
C ALA A 86 15.59 0.26 -1.69
N GLY A 87 15.64 -0.83 -2.47
CA GLY A 87 16.85 -1.28 -3.16
C GLY A 87 17.31 -0.33 -4.27
N GLN A 88 16.36 0.28 -4.98
CA GLN A 88 16.67 1.24 -6.06
C GLN A 88 17.22 2.57 -5.54
N VAL A 89 16.80 3.00 -4.36
CA VAL A 89 17.20 4.30 -3.78
C VAL A 89 18.33 4.19 -2.74
N LYS A 90 18.91 3.02 -2.56
CA LYS A 90 19.93 2.74 -1.54
C LYS A 90 21.18 3.67 -1.58
N ASP A 91 21.49 4.19 -2.77
CA ASP A 91 22.65 5.07 -2.98
C ASP A 91 22.39 6.53 -2.53
N VAL A 92 21.11 6.89 -2.34
CA VAL A 92 20.65 8.23 -1.93
C VAL A 92 20.11 8.22 -0.50
N LEU A 93 19.38 7.17 -0.14
CA LEU A 93 18.70 7.02 1.17
C LEU A 93 18.88 5.61 1.73
N ASN A 94 18.86 5.52 3.05
CA ASN A 94 18.85 4.23 3.72
C ASN A 94 17.51 3.52 3.48
N GLY A 95 17.52 2.45 2.67
CA GLY A 95 16.32 1.70 2.29
C GLY A 95 15.54 1.13 3.49
N THR A 96 16.24 0.70 4.55
CA THR A 96 15.58 0.22 5.78
C THR A 96 14.81 1.35 6.47
N LEU A 97 15.39 2.54 6.52
CA LEU A 97 14.73 3.72 7.09
C LEU A 97 13.47 4.07 6.31
N LEU A 98 13.56 4.04 4.96
CA LEU A 98 12.41 4.26 4.09
C LEU A 98 11.27 3.28 4.41
N ILE A 99 11.56 1.97 4.42
CA ILE A 99 10.56 0.93 4.69
C ILE A 99 9.90 1.14 6.06
N VAL A 100 10.70 1.41 7.10
CA VAL A 100 10.17 1.61 8.46
C VAL A 100 9.33 2.89 8.55
N CYS A 101 9.78 4.00 7.95
CA CYS A 101 9.00 5.24 7.94
C CYS A 101 7.66 5.07 7.25
N VAL A 102 7.63 4.43 6.08
CA VAL A 102 6.40 4.15 5.35
C VAL A 102 5.51 3.20 6.15
N GLY A 103 6.06 2.12 6.73
CA GLY A 103 5.32 1.18 7.57
C GLY A 103 4.69 1.83 8.80
N VAL A 104 5.42 2.72 9.47
CA VAL A 104 4.88 3.52 10.59
C VAL A 104 3.74 4.43 10.11
N GLY A 105 3.91 5.08 8.96
CA GLY A 105 2.86 5.89 8.34
C GLY A 105 1.58 5.09 8.10
N VAL A 106 1.68 3.94 7.44
CA VAL A 106 0.53 3.05 7.19
C VAL A 106 -0.08 2.56 8.49
N GLY A 107 0.73 2.19 9.49
CA GLY A 107 0.25 1.79 10.81
C GLY A 107 -0.58 2.87 11.51
N ILE A 108 -0.11 4.13 11.47
CA ILE A 108 -0.84 5.28 12.02
C ILE A 108 -2.17 5.49 11.27
N PHE A 109 -2.15 5.49 9.93
CA PHE A 109 -3.36 5.68 9.13
C PHE A 109 -4.37 4.55 9.30
N LEU A 110 -3.91 3.30 9.47
CA LEU A 110 -4.79 2.18 9.78
C LEU A 110 -5.48 2.36 11.14
N VAL A 111 -4.74 2.79 12.16
CA VAL A 111 -5.32 3.13 13.48
C VAL A 111 -6.38 4.23 13.36
N LEU A 112 -6.08 5.31 12.63
CA LEU A 112 -7.02 6.42 12.43
C LEU A 112 -8.27 5.96 11.67
N SER A 113 -8.12 5.07 10.68
CA SER A 113 -9.24 4.47 9.97
C SER A 113 -10.12 3.64 10.91
N VAL A 114 -9.53 2.83 11.77
CA VAL A 114 -10.26 2.02 12.76
C VAL A 114 -10.97 2.90 13.78
N ILE A 115 -10.31 3.93 14.31
CA ILE A 115 -10.91 4.91 15.23
C ILE A 115 -12.11 5.58 14.57
N LYS A 116 -11.99 6.01 13.31
CA LYS A 116 -13.11 6.57 12.53
C LYS A 116 -14.30 5.62 12.49
N MET A 117 -14.07 4.33 12.20
CA MET A 117 -15.14 3.32 12.16
C MET A 117 -15.81 3.13 13.52
N VAL A 118 -15.02 3.00 14.59
CA VAL A 118 -15.54 2.83 15.97
C VAL A 118 -16.38 4.02 16.41
N PHE A 119 -15.99 5.24 16.06
CA PHE A 119 -16.71 6.47 16.44
C PHE A 119 -17.71 6.95 15.38
N HIS A 120 -17.99 6.17 14.34
CA HIS A 120 -18.95 6.47 13.27
C HIS A 120 -18.73 7.86 12.63
N LYS A 121 -17.47 8.24 12.41
CA LYS A 121 -17.14 9.54 11.81
C LYS A 121 -17.16 9.47 10.29
N PRO A 122 -17.63 10.52 9.58
CA PRO A 122 -17.68 10.52 8.12
C PRO A 122 -16.28 10.51 7.51
N LEU A 123 -16.08 9.68 6.48
CA LEU A 123 -14.81 9.54 5.78
C LEU A 123 -14.41 10.84 5.06
N SER A 124 -15.38 11.53 4.45
CA SER A 124 -15.14 12.74 3.66
C SER A 124 -14.46 13.85 4.45
N SER A 125 -14.89 14.11 5.69
CA SER A 125 -14.27 15.12 6.54
C SER A 125 -12.83 14.75 6.91
N MET A 126 -12.59 13.47 7.22
CA MET A 126 -11.26 12.97 7.56
C MET A 126 -10.30 13.13 6.37
N LEU A 127 -10.72 12.71 5.17
CA LEU A 127 -9.93 12.85 3.96
C LEU A 127 -9.60 14.30 3.66
N LEU A 128 -10.58 15.22 3.80
CA LEU A 128 -10.34 16.65 3.59
C LEU A 128 -9.19 17.17 4.46
N TYR A 129 -9.23 16.90 5.77
CA TYR A 129 -8.17 17.34 6.69
C TYR A 129 -6.81 16.72 6.36
N PHE A 130 -6.76 15.43 6.01
CA PHE A 130 -5.50 14.80 5.65
C PHE A 130 -4.91 15.34 4.35
N TYR A 131 -5.72 15.56 3.33
CA TYR A 131 -5.23 16.16 2.09
C TYR A 131 -4.76 17.61 2.30
N MET A 132 -5.45 18.40 3.13
CA MET A 132 -4.99 19.74 3.48
C MET A 132 -3.62 19.71 4.18
N ILE A 133 -3.43 18.81 5.15
CA ILE A 133 -2.14 18.64 5.85
C ILE A 133 -1.06 18.17 4.87
N LEU A 134 -1.37 17.19 4.02
CA LEU A 134 -0.44 16.66 3.02
C LEU A 134 0.04 17.75 2.07
N PHE A 135 -0.87 18.55 1.50
CA PHE A 135 -0.49 19.65 0.60
C PHE A 135 0.24 20.78 1.33
N ALA A 136 -0.11 21.08 2.57
CA ALA A 136 0.63 22.04 3.38
C ALA A 136 2.06 21.57 3.65
N LEU A 137 2.27 20.29 4.00
CA LEU A 137 3.59 19.70 4.17
C LEU A 137 4.38 19.68 2.87
N ALA A 138 3.75 19.34 1.74
CA ALA A 138 4.39 19.37 0.42
C ALA A 138 4.85 20.80 0.06
N ALA A 139 4.01 21.80 0.29
CA ALA A 139 4.38 23.20 0.09
C ALA A 139 5.53 23.64 1.00
N PHE A 140 5.53 23.20 2.26
CA PHE A 140 6.62 23.48 3.20
C PHE A 140 7.95 22.86 2.75
N VAL A 141 7.93 21.59 2.29
CA VAL A 141 9.14 20.91 1.78
C VAL A 141 9.69 21.62 0.54
N LEU A 142 8.82 22.07 -0.36
CA LEU A 142 9.22 22.85 -1.54
C LEU A 142 9.83 24.21 -1.14
N ALA A 143 9.24 24.90 -0.17
CA ALA A 143 9.75 26.19 0.33
C ALA A 143 11.10 26.04 1.08
N ALA A 144 11.37 24.88 1.65
CA ALA A 144 12.61 24.56 2.35
C ALA A 144 13.75 24.10 1.41
N GLU A 145 13.61 24.24 0.10
CA GLU A 145 14.58 23.84 -0.94
C GLU A 145 14.91 22.32 -0.96
N ASN A 146 14.13 21.49 -0.28
CA ASN A 146 14.24 20.02 -0.25
C ASN A 146 13.25 19.33 -1.20
N GLY A 147 12.78 20.02 -2.23
CA GLY A 147 11.75 19.55 -3.16
C GLY A 147 12.16 18.31 -3.97
N GLU A 148 13.43 17.99 -4.07
CA GLU A 148 13.95 16.82 -4.79
C GLU A 148 13.49 15.48 -4.19
N PHE A 149 13.19 15.43 -2.87
CA PHE A 149 12.68 14.23 -2.20
C PHE A 149 11.16 14.08 -2.27
N LEU A 150 10.45 15.10 -2.76
CA LEU A 150 8.98 15.10 -2.79
C LEU A 150 8.40 14.02 -3.72
N PRO A 151 8.88 13.86 -4.98
CA PRO A 151 8.40 12.80 -5.86
C PRO A 151 8.55 11.41 -5.25
N MET A 152 9.70 11.14 -4.61
CA MET A 152 9.97 9.86 -3.97
C MET A 152 9.07 9.62 -2.75
N SER A 153 8.70 10.67 -2.02
CA SER A 153 7.75 10.57 -0.90
C SER A 153 6.35 10.14 -1.37
N PHE A 154 5.88 10.67 -2.52
CA PHE A 154 4.62 10.25 -3.13
C PHE A 154 4.71 8.85 -3.72
N ASP A 155 5.82 8.53 -4.40
CA ASP A 155 6.04 7.23 -5.03
C ASP A 155 6.09 6.11 -3.99
N SER A 156 6.80 6.30 -2.88
CA SER A 156 6.84 5.33 -1.77
C SER A 156 5.46 5.09 -1.15
N GLY A 157 4.62 6.12 -1.07
CA GLY A 157 3.22 5.99 -0.66
C GLY A 157 2.38 5.17 -1.66
N GLY A 158 2.57 5.40 -2.96
CA GLY A 158 1.91 4.66 -4.04
C GLY A 158 2.31 3.19 -4.08
N VAL A 159 3.60 2.91 -3.92
CA VAL A 159 4.17 1.55 -3.95
C VAL A 159 3.63 0.67 -2.80
N THR A 160 3.25 1.25 -1.67
CA THR A 160 2.64 0.48 -0.56
C THR A 160 1.23 -0.02 -0.86
N THR A 161 0.59 0.43 -1.92
CA THR A 161 -0.71 -0.08 -2.36
C THR A 161 -0.56 -1.36 -3.19
N GLY A 162 0.18 -2.33 -2.64
CA GLY A 162 0.52 -3.57 -3.31
C GLY A 162 -0.49 -4.70 -3.09
N PRO A 163 -0.25 -5.86 -3.70
CA PRO A 163 -1.17 -6.99 -3.70
C PRO A 163 -1.34 -7.70 -2.35
N ILE A 164 -0.51 -7.41 -1.36
CA ILE A 164 -0.62 -7.97 0.00
C ILE A 164 -1.32 -6.96 0.93
N THR A 165 -0.86 -5.73 0.92
CA THR A 165 -1.29 -4.70 1.88
C THR A 165 -2.75 -4.30 1.68
N VAL A 166 -3.18 -4.07 0.44
CA VAL A 166 -4.54 -3.60 0.15
C VAL A 166 -5.61 -4.64 0.50
N PRO A 167 -5.55 -5.90 0.04
CA PRO A 167 -6.58 -6.89 0.37
C PRO A 167 -6.69 -7.12 1.88
N PHE A 168 -5.55 -7.15 2.59
CA PHE A 168 -5.55 -7.34 4.03
C PHE A 168 -6.20 -6.18 4.78
N ILE A 169 -5.83 -4.93 4.46
CA ILE A 169 -6.37 -3.74 5.14
C ILE A 169 -7.88 -3.62 4.88
N MET A 170 -8.32 -3.86 3.64
CA MET A 170 -9.75 -3.85 3.29
C MET A 170 -10.51 -4.94 4.06
N ALA A 171 -9.99 -6.16 4.08
CA ALA A 171 -10.61 -7.27 4.79
C ALA A 171 -10.65 -7.05 6.31
N LEU A 172 -9.58 -6.47 6.88
CA LEU A 172 -9.54 -6.07 8.28
C LEU A 172 -10.64 -5.05 8.60
N GLY A 173 -10.81 -4.06 7.73
CA GLY A 173 -11.87 -3.06 7.84
C GLY A 173 -13.27 -3.69 7.80
N VAL A 174 -13.52 -4.58 6.84
CA VAL A 174 -14.79 -5.33 6.73
C VAL A 174 -15.04 -6.17 7.99
N GLY A 175 -14.04 -6.89 8.50
CA GLY A 175 -14.14 -7.69 9.72
C GLY A 175 -14.48 -6.87 10.96
N ILE A 176 -13.86 -5.69 11.10
CA ILE A 176 -14.15 -4.73 12.18
C ILE A 176 -15.58 -4.19 12.03
N ALA A 177 -15.95 -3.73 10.84
CA ALA A 177 -17.27 -3.15 10.56
C ALA A 177 -18.41 -4.13 10.82
N ALA A 178 -18.27 -5.37 10.34
CA ALA A 178 -19.25 -6.44 10.57
C ALA A 178 -19.46 -6.76 12.07
N SER A 179 -18.42 -6.60 12.89
CA SER A 179 -18.47 -6.87 14.33
C SER A 179 -19.03 -5.71 15.15
N ILE A 180 -18.88 -4.46 14.68
CA ILE A 180 -19.42 -3.27 15.37
C ILE A 180 -20.93 -3.13 15.13
N GLY A 181 -21.42 -3.67 14.02
CA GLY A 181 -22.86 -3.78 13.71
C GLY A 181 -23.41 -2.58 12.95
N GLY A 182 -23.80 -2.83 11.72
CA GLY A 182 -24.59 -1.93 10.89
C GLY A 182 -24.15 -1.97 9.42
N LYS A 183 -25.11 -2.05 8.50
CA LYS A 183 -24.85 -1.97 7.04
C LYS A 183 -24.15 -0.67 6.65
N ASP A 184 -24.47 0.43 7.32
CA ASP A 184 -23.90 1.76 7.06
C ASP A 184 -22.41 1.85 7.39
N VAL A 185 -21.89 1.02 8.28
CA VAL A 185 -20.47 1.00 8.66
C VAL A 185 -19.66 0.19 7.64
N SER A 186 -20.22 -0.86 7.07
CA SER A 186 -19.54 -1.68 6.06
C SER A 186 -19.37 -0.95 4.72
N GLU A 187 -20.30 -0.05 4.36
CA GLU A 187 -20.20 0.77 3.15
C GLU A 187 -19.16 1.90 3.26
N ASN A 188 -18.78 2.29 4.49
CA ASN A 188 -17.81 3.36 4.76
C ASN A 188 -16.41 2.84 5.17
N SER A 189 -16.19 1.54 5.13
CA SER A 189 -14.89 0.91 5.38
C SER A 189 -14.15 0.62 4.09
#